data_d3bb33285c9cdb82fb67bf4d1d4dbb96
#
_entry.id   d3bb33285c9cdb82fb67bf4d1d4dbb96
#
_cell.length_a   1.000
_cell.length_b   1.000
_cell.length_c   1.000
_cell.angle_alpha   90.00
_cell.angle_beta   90.00
_cell.angle_gamma   90.00
#
_symmetry.space_group_name_H-M   'P 1'
#
loop_
_entity.id
_entity.type
_entity.pdbx_description
1 polymer ?
#
loop_
_entity_poly.entity_id
_entity_poly.type
_entity_poly.pdbx_seq_one_letter_code
_entity_poly.pdbx_strand_id
1 'polypeptide(L)'
;MKKTARVIITSKCDRKCPGCCNSKLDYTSLAKVIGGITALKNYEEVVITGGEPMINPAQLYTAIKMLKKQNKRQKIYLYTACLTMDDHPVILKHLDGITVTVHEETTDEDIRNLKYMSSNLYDEDLDMRLFIDKRVYDRYDLSNICMKTWDVVRKLEWKEKCDPAENEELFLWNLY
;
A
#
# COMPACT_ATOMS: atom_id res chain seq x y z
N MET A 1 12.60 -5.89 -18.58
CA MET A 1 11.39 -5.54 -17.78
C MET A 1 11.80 -5.43 -16.33
N LYS A 2 11.39 -4.38 -15.64
CA LYS A 2 11.63 -4.24 -14.20
C LYS A 2 10.94 -5.38 -13.46
N LYS A 3 11.65 -6.02 -12.53
CA LYS A 3 11.06 -7.05 -11.66
C LYS A 3 10.59 -6.40 -10.37
N THR A 4 9.31 -6.57 -10.08
CA THR A 4 8.67 -6.05 -8.86
C THR A 4 8.38 -7.21 -7.91
N ALA A 5 8.81 -7.07 -6.65
CA ALA A 5 8.40 -7.96 -5.57
C ALA A 5 7.25 -7.34 -4.80
N ARG A 6 6.10 -7.99 -4.77
CA ARG A 6 5.00 -7.63 -3.87
C ARG A 6 5.14 -8.45 -2.60
N VAL A 7 5.30 -7.79 -1.46
CA VAL A 7 5.69 -8.43 -0.20
C VAL A 7 4.64 -8.24 0.86
N ILE A 8 4.00 -9.33 1.25
CA ILE A 8 3.07 -9.40 2.38
C ILE A 8 3.90 -9.44 3.66
N ILE A 9 3.79 -8.42 4.51
CA ILE A 9 4.49 -8.37 5.82
C ILE A 9 3.55 -8.70 6.99
N THR A 10 2.24 -8.68 6.77
CA THR A 10 1.24 -9.00 7.77
C THR A 10 -0.04 -9.49 7.13
N SER A 11 -0.74 -10.40 7.78
CA SER A 11 -2.12 -10.79 7.42
C SER A 11 -3.18 -10.04 8.24
N LYS A 12 -2.76 -9.29 9.28
CA LYS A 12 -3.68 -8.52 10.13
C LYS A 12 -4.22 -7.32 9.38
N CYS A 13 -5.51 -7.05 9.55
CA CYS A 13 -6.19 -5.89 8.99
C CYS A 13 -7.34 -5.49 9.91
N ASP A 14 -7.52 -4.20 10.12
CA ASP A 14 -8.64 -3.63 10.87
C ASP A 14 -9.87 -3.39 9.99
N ARG A 15 -9.71 -3.50 8.66
CA ARG A 15 -10.78 -3.33 7.68
C ARG A 15 -11.42 -4.67 7.30
N LYS A 16 -12.70 -4.61 6.93
CA LYS A 16 -13.48 -5.76 6.45
C LYS A 16 -14.00 -5.48 5.04
N CYS A 17 -13.08 -5.20 4.12
CA CYS A 17 -13.43 -4.82 2.76
C CYS A 17 -14.24 -5.93 2.06
N PRO A 18 -15.42 -5.64 1.52
CA PRO A 18 -16.16 -6.59 0.71
C PRO A 18 -15.31 -7.02 -0.50
N GLY A 19 -15.10 -8.32 -0.64
CA GLY A 19 -14.28 -8.84 -1.75
C GLY A 19 -12.78 -8.75 -1.54
N CYS A 20 -12.31 -8.49 -0.33
CA CYS A 20 -10.90 -8.49 0.02
C CYS A 20 -10.20 -9.78 -0.43
N CYS A 21 -9.06 -9.65 -1.08
CA CYS A 21 -8.25 -10.79 -1.56
C CYS A 21 -7.85 -11.73 -0.42
N ASN A 22 -7.57 -11.17 0.77
CA ASN A 22 -7.18 -11.93 1.94
C ASN A 22 -8.33 -12.74 2.57
N SER A 23 -9.58 -12.43 2.23
CA SER A 23 -10.76 -13.13 2.77
C SER A 23 -11.38 -14.14 1.80
N LYS A 24 -11.22 -13.92 0.49
CA LYS A 24 -11.83 -14.78 -0.55
C LYS A 24 -10.88 -15.81 -1.13
N LEU A 25 -9.63 -15.45 -1.21
CA LEU A 25 -8.57 -16.35 -1.65
C LEU A 25 -7.59 -16.42 -0.49
N ASP A 26 -7.09 -17.60 -0.21
CA ASP A 26 -5.90 -17.71 0.63
C ASP A 26 -4.72 -17.11 -0.16
N TYR A 27 -4.73 -15.75 -0.27
CA TYR A 27 -3.73 -14.99 -1.01
C TYR A 27 -2.33 -15.26 -0.49
N THR A 28 -2.24 -15.61 0.79
CA THR A 28 -0.99 -16.03 1.41
C THR A 28 -0.51 -17.38 0.89
N SER A 29 -1.41 -18.29 0.48
CA SER A 29 -1.05 -19.58 -0.10
C SER A 29 -0.43 -19.46 -1.49
N LEU A 30 -0.72 -18.37 -2.21
CA LEU A 30 -0.12 -18.06 -3.51
C LEU A 30 1.27 -17.44 -3.40
N ALA A 31 1.64 -16.97 -2.20
CA ALA A 31 2.88 -16.27 -1.96
C ALA A 31 4.05 -17.23 -1.72
N LYS A 32 5.20 -16.91 -2.28
CA LYS A 32 6.45 -17.60 -1.94
C LYS A 32 6.89 -17.17 -0.53
N VAL A 33 6.92 -18.11 0.41
CA VAL A 33 7.39 -17.82 1.77
C VAL A 33 8.90 -17.56 1.77
N ILE A 34 9.32 -16.45 2.33
CA ILE A 34 10.74 -16.10 2.49
C ILE A 34 11.09 -15.91 3.96
N GLY A 35 12.22 -16.50 4.36
CA GLY A 35 12.77 -16.37 5.73
C GLY A 35 13.64 -15.13 5.93
N GLY A 36 13.90 -14.37 4.87
CA GLY A 36 14.72 -13.17 4.96
C GLY A 36 14.76 -12.37 3.66
N ILE A 37 15.18 -11.12 3.79
CA ILE A 37 15.18 -10.13 2.71
C ILE A 37 16.13 -10.44 1.55
N THR A 38 17.09 -11.35 1.73
CA THR A 38 18.07 -11.69 0.70
C THR A 38 17.41 -12.19 -0.58
N ALA A 39 16.23 -12.84 -0.46
CA ALA A 39 15.43 -13.26 -1.59
C ALA A 39 14.96 -12.09 -2.47
N LEU A 40 14.86 -10.88 -1.91
CA LEU A 40 14.38 -9.66 -2.58
C LEU A 40 15.50 -8.82 -3.19
N LYS A 41 16.77 -9.22 -3.04
CA LYS A 41 17.95 -8.42 -3.42
C LYS A 41 17.99 -8.02 -4.90
N ASN A 42 17.47 -8.89 -5.77
CA ASN A 42 17.55 -8.71 -7.23
C ASN A 42 16.32 -8.02 -7.82
N TYR A 43 15.35 -7.63 -7.00
CA TYR A 43 14.18 -6.87 -7.45
C TYR A 43 14.52 -5.38 -7.46
N GLU A 44 14.14 -4.70 -8.53
CA GLU A 44 14.32 -3.25 -8.65
C GLU A 44 13.35 -2.49 -7.76
N GLU A 45 12.15 -3.05 -7.62
CA GLU A 45 11.06 -2.46 -6.84
C GLU A 45 10.49 -3.48 -5.85
N VAL A 46 10.22 -3.03 -4.63
CA VAL A 46 9.52 -3.78 -3.60
C VAL A 46 8.26 -3.02 -3.21
N VAL A 47 7.12 -3.65 -3.36
CA VAL A 47 5.83 -3.12 -2.92
C VAL A 47 5.43 -3.82 -1.62
N ILE A 48 5.48 -3.10 -0.52
CA ILE A 48 5.04 -3.60 0.78
C ILE A 48 3.51 -3.56 0.83
N THR A 49 2.91 -4.68 1.20
CA THR A 49 1.47 -4.88 1.27
C THR A 49 1.13 -5.92 2.35
N GLY A 50 -0.11 -6.39 2.35
CA GLY A 50 -0.56 -7.46 3.24
C GLY A 50 -2.03 -7.30 3.59
N GLY A 51 -2.39 -7.48 4.86
CA GLY A 51 -3.65 -7.00 5.41
C GLY A 51 -3.64 -5.47 5.37
N GLU A 52 -3.27 -4.84 6.49
CA GLU A 52 -2.97 -3.41 6.51
C GLU A 52 -1.57 -3.20 7.13
N PRO A 53 -0.55 -2.87 6.34
CA PRO A 53 0.81 -2.70 6.85
C PRO A 53 0.92 -1.61 7.92
N MET A 54 0.10 -0.57 7.83
CA MET A 54 0.09 0.55 8.78
C MET A 54 -0.51 0.20 10.15
N ILE A 55 -1.11 -0.99 10.32
CA ILE A 55 -1.61 -1.44 11.63
C ILE A 55 -0.47 -1.67 12.65
N ASN A 56 0.73 -1.90 12.14
CA ASN A 56 1.95 -1.99 12.95
C ASN A 56 3.07 -1.16 12.32
N PRO A 57 3.09 0.17 12.54
CA PRO A 57 4.07 1.08 11.95
C PRO A 57 5.52 0.71 12.32
N ALA A 58 5.76 0.19 13.52
CA ALA A 58 7.11 -0.22 13.94
C ALA A 58 7.63 -1.42 13.13
N GLN A 59 6.78 -2.40 12.83
CA GLN A 59 7.12 -3.54 11.97
C GLN A 59 7.36 -3.07 10.54
N LEU A 60 6.50 -2.22 9.99
CA LEU A 60 6.63 -1.63 8.67
C LEU A 60 7.95 -0.85 8.55
N TYR A 61 8.25 0.02 9.51
CA TYR A 61 9.50 0.78 9.53
C TYR A 61 10.72 -0.13 9.56
N THR A 62 10.68 -1.20 10.37
CA THR A 62 11.75 -2.18 10.43
C THR A 62 11.96 -2.86 9.07
N ALA A 63 10.89 -3.27 8.39
CA ALA A 63 10.96 -3.88 7.06
C ALA A 63 11.61 -2.93 6.05
N ILE A 64 11.18 -1.67 5.99
CA ILE A 64 11.73 -0.64 5.10
C ILE A 64 13.23 -0.45 5.36
N LYS A 65 13.62 -0.30 6.64
CA LYS A 65 15.03 -0.13 7.02
C LYS A 65 15.90 -1.31 6.59
N MET A 66 15.41 -2.53 6.77
CA MET A 66 16.12 -3.74 6.34
C MET A 66 16.31 -3.76 4.83
N LEU A 67 15.29 -3.47 4.05
CA LEU A 67 15.33 -3.41 2.58
C LEU A 67 16.34 -2.35 2.10
N LYS A 68 16.26 -1.12 2.60
CA LYS A 68 17.21 -0.04 2.23
C LYS A 68 18.63 -0.34 2.65
N LYS A 69 18.84 -1.01 3.79
CA LYS A 69 20.19 -1.46 4.20
C LYS A 69 20.77 -2.50 3.25
N GLN A 70 19.93 -3.43 2.75
CA GLN A 70 20.36 -4.47 1.82
C GLN A 70 20.72 -3.91 0.44
N ASN A 71 19.87 -3.02 -0.09
CA ASN A 71 20.05 -2.43 -1.41
C ASN A 71 19.51 -0.99 -1.44
N LYS A 72 20.43 -0.03 -1.34
CA LYS A 72 20.08 1.41 -1.33
C LYS A 72 19.44 1.92 -2.62
N ARG A 73 19.61 1.19 -3.74
CA ARG A 73 19.03 1.57 -5.05
C ARG A 73 17.63 0.99 -5.25
N GLN A 74 17.23 0.03 -4.41
CA GLN A 74 15.91 -0.59 -4.50
C GLN A 74 14.83 0.42 -4.15
N LYS A 75 13.86 0.56 -5.02
CA LYS A 75 12.69 1.41 -4.77
C LYS A 75 11.70 0.68 -3.89
N ILE A 76 11.20 1.36 -2.88
CA ILE A 76 10.24 0.80 -1.91
C ILE A 76 8.94 1.60 -1.97
N TYR A 77 7.87 0.90 -2.27
CA TYR A 77 6.50 1.42 -2.31
C TYR A 77 5.67 0.80 -1.21
N LEU A 78 4.70 1.55 -0.71
CA LEU A 78 3.71 1.07 0.26
C LEU A 78 2.32 1.07 -0.38
N TYR A 79 1.59 -0.04 -0.22
CA TYR A 79 0.15 -0.11 -0.49
C TYR A 79 -0.58 -0.13 0.84
N THR A 80 -1.49 0.83 1.06
CA THR A 80 -2.26 0.99 2.28
C THR A 80 -3.67 1.50 2.01
N ALA A 81 -4.60 1.15 2.87
CA ALA A 81 -5.92 1.76 2.96
C ALA A 81 -6.05 2.63 4.24
N CYS A 82 -4.96 2.78 4.99
CA CYS A 82 -4.92 3.63 6.18
C CYS A 82 -4.94 5.11 5.79
N LEU A 83 -5.89 5.83 6.31
CA LEU A 83 -6.09 7.27 6.07
C LEU A 83 -5.78 8.13 7.29
N THR A 84 -5.37 7.52 8.40
CA THR A 84 -4.89 8.25 9.59
C THR A 84 -3.45 8.74 9.36
N MET A 85 -3.16 9.96 9.88
CA MET A 85 -1.90 10.65 9.57
C MET A 85 -0.78 10.46 10.59
N ASP A 86 -1.08 9.87 11.74
CA ASP A 86 -0.19 9.94 12.90
C ASP A 86 1.23 9.40 12.63
N ASP A 87 1.34 8.29 11.92
CA ASP A 87 2.62 7.65 11.61
C ASP A 87 3.13 7.88 10.17
N HIS A 88 2.30 8.45 9.28
CA HIS A 88 2.65 8.65 7.88
C HIS A 88 3.93 9.47 7.68
N PRO A 89 4.11 10.64 8.33
CA PRO A 89 5.29 11.46 8.07
C PRO A 89 6.63 10.77 8.36
N VAL A 90 6.64 9.86 9.35
CA VAL A 90 7.86 9.10 9.71
C VAL A 90 8.13 8.01 8.68
N ILE A 91 7.08 7.30 8.24
CA ILE A 91 7.18 6.20 7.28
C ILE A 91 7.52 6.74 5.89
N LEU A 92 6.84 7.80 5.42
CA LEU A 92 6.97 8.34 4.07
C LEU A 92 8.41 8.75 3.72
N LYS A 93 9.15 9.32 4.66
CA LYS A 93 10.57 9.73 4.47
C LYS A 93 11.51 8.60 4.02
N HIS A 94 11.06 7.35 4.11
CA HIS A 94 11.86 6.17 3.80
C HIS A 94 11.34 5.39 2.60
N LEU A 95 10.28 5.88 1.97
CA LEU A 95 9.66 5.29 0.79
C LEU A 95 10.05 6.06 -0.47
N ASP A 96 9.92 5.41 -1.61
CA ASP A 96 9.99 6.03 -2.93
C ASP A 96 8.57 6.32 -3.47
N GLY A 97 7.53 5.76 -2.85
CA GLY A 97 6.15 6.07 -3.19
C GLY A 97 5.13 5.35 -2.30
N ILE A 98 3.90 5.85 -2.35
CA ILE A 98 2.75 5.29 -1.64
C ILE A 98 1.55 5.20 -2.58
N THR A 99 0.82 4.10 -2.47
CA THR A 99 -0.51 3.98 -3.05
C THR A 99 -1.54 3.88 -1.93
N VAL A 100 -2.36 4.90 -1.82
CA VAL A 100 -3.50 4.92 -0.90
C VAL A 100 -4.74 4.44 -1.65
N THR A 101 -5.42 3.44 -1.09
CA THR A 101 -6.64 2.90 -1.69
C THR A 101 -7.84 3.15 -0.80
N VAL A 102 -8.84 3.82 -1.36
CA VAL A 102 -10.13 4.11 -0.70
C VAL A 102 -11.14 3.07 -1.16
N HIS A 103 -11.53 2.19 -0.25
CA HIS A 103 -12.41 1.06 -0.52
C HIS A 103 -13.88 1.38 -0.23
N GLU A 104 -14.80 0.47 -0.61
CA GLU A 104 -16.25 0.63 -0.47
C GLU A 104 -16.71 0.88 0.97
N GLU A 105 -16.08 0.25 1.95
CA GLU A 105 -16.41 0.38 3.38
C GLU A 105 -15.95 1.70 4.00
N THR A 106 -15.37 2.59 3.21
CA THR A 106 -14.92 3.93 3.64
C THR A 106 -16.05 4.69 4.33
N THR A 107 -15.71 5.31 5.45
CA THR A 107 -16.58 6.10 6.31
C THR A 107 -16.45 7.60 6.04
N ASP A 108 -17.34 8.41 6.62
CA ASP A 108 -17.22 9.88 6.59
C ASP A 108 -15.92 10.37 7.26
N GLU A 109 -15.45 9.66 8.27
CA GLU A 109 -14.18 9.94 8.94
C GLU A 109 -13.00 9.69 8.01
N ASP A 110 -13.01 8.57 7.29
CA ASP A 110 -11.99 8.26 6.29
C ASP A 110 -11.92 9.35 5.21
N ILE A 111 -13.07 9.87 4.75
CA ILE A 111 -13.10 10.95 3.76
C ILE A 111 -12.55 12.26 4.34
N ARG A 112 -12.84 12.60 5.60
CA ARG A 112 -12.22 13.76 6.27
C ARG A 112 -10.71 13.60 6.36
N ASN A 113 -10.24 12.42 6.75
CA ASN A 113 -8.83 12.11 6.83
C ASN A 113 -8.14 12.16 5.46
N LEU A 114 -8.78 11.66 4.40
CA LEU A 114 -8.28 11.76 3.04
C LEU A 114 -8.12 13.22 2.59
N LYS A 115 -9.11 14.07 2.88
CA LYS A 115 -9.04 15.51 2.57
C LYS A 115 -7.89 16.18 3.32
N TYR A 116 -7.73 15.86 4.60
CA TYR A 116 -6.65 16.37 5.42
C TYR A 116 -5.28 15.89 4.90
N MET A 117 -5.14 14.60 4.63
CA MET A 117 -3.94 14.00 4.03
C MET A 117 -3.59 14.69 2.72
N SER A 118 -4.53 14.82 1.81
CA SER A 118 -4.32 15.45 0.50
C SER A 118 -3.89 16.91 0.58
N SER A 119 -4.25 17.60 1.66
CA SER A 119 -3.88 19.02 1.87
C SER A 119 -2.55 19.20 2.59
N ASN A 120 -2.06 18.20 3.31
CA ASN A 120 -0.92 18.32 4.21
C ASN A 120 0.26 17.40 3.86
N LEU A 121 0.04 16.35 3.08
CA LEU A 121 1.10 15.49 2.57
C LEU A 121 1.48 15.93 1.16
N TYR A 122 2.45 16.81 1.07
CA TYR A 122 3.10 17.11 -0.20
C TYR A 122 4.59 16.83 -0.06
N ASP A 123 5.11 15.97 -0.92
CA ASP A 123 6.54 15.66 -1.00
C ASP A 123 6.88 15.47 -2.48
N GLU A 124 7.71 16.36 -3.03
CA GLU A 124 8.07 16.36 -4.46
C GLU A 124 8.87 15.11 -4.86
N ASP A 125 9.51 14.46 -3.91
CA ASP A 125 10.34 13.28 -4.14
C ASP A 125 9.58 11.95 -3.99
N LEU A 126 8.31 12.00 -3.54
CA LEU A 126 7.49 10.83 -3.26
C LEU A 126 6.42 10.61 -4.34
N ASP A 127 6.46 9.45 -5.01
CA ASP A 127 5.40 9.04 -5.98
C ASP A 127 4.10 8.73 -5.21
N MET A 128 3.15 9.66 -5.25
CA MET A 128 1.88 9.58 -4.52
C MET A 128 0.73 9.17 -5.42
N ARG A 129 0.11 8.05 -5.11
CA ARG A 129 -1.00 7.49 -5.90
C ARG A 129 -2.25 7.31 -5.05
N LEU A 130 -3.38 7.76 -5.57
CA LEU A 130 -4.69 7.62 -4.95
C LEU A 130 -5.60 6.77 -5.83
N PHE A 131 -6.04 5.65 -5.30
CA PHE A 131 -6.98 4.76 -5.96
C PHE A 131 -8.29 4.75 -5.19
N ILE A 132 -9.39 5.06 -5.88
CA ILE A 132 -10.70 5.23 -5.24
C ILE A 132 -11.70 4.27 -5.88
N ASP A 133 -12.33 3.44 -5.07
CA ASP A 133 -13.42 2.56 -5.53
C ASP A 133 -14.55 3.38 -6.14
N LYS A 134 -15.09 2.92 -7.27
CA LYS A 134 -16.18 3.58 -8.00
C LYS A 134 -17.38 3.90 -7.11
N ARG A 135 -17.71 2.98 -6.21
CA ARG A 135 -18.84 3.12 -5.28
C ARG A 135 -18.67 4.25 -4.27
N VAL A 136 -17.42 4.63 -3.96
CA VAL A 136 -17.11 5.80 -3.12
C VAL A 136 -17.41 7.09 -3.86
N TYR A 137 -17.08 7.18 -5.16
CA TYR A 137 -17.43 8.35 -5.98
C TYR A 137 -18.95 8.60 -6.04
N ASP A 138 -19.74 7.52 -6.05
CA ASP A 138 -21.20 7.63 -6.13
C ASP A 138 -21.82 8.05 -4.79
N ARG A 139 -21.07 7.92 -3.68
CA ARG A 139 -21.54 8.14 -2.31
C ARG A 139 -21.02 9.44 -1.68
N TYR A 140 -19.84 9.89 -2.07
CA TYR A 140 -19.17 11.02 -1.43
C TYR A 140 -18.80 12.12 -2.42
N ASP A 141 -18.93 13.39 -1.96
CA ASP A 141 -18.36 14.53 -2.66
C ASP A 141 -16.83 14.58 -2.43
N LEU A 142 -16.08 14.30 -3.49
CA LEU A 142 -14.62 14.28 -3.52
C LEU A 142 -14.02 15.55 -4.13
N SER A 143 -14.83 16.56 -4.46
CA SER A 143 -14.38 17.80 -5.12
C SER A 143 -13.37 18.60 -4.30
N ASN A 144 -13.40 18.43 -2.98
CA ASN A 144 -12.51 19.14 -2.04
C ASN A 144 -11.22 18.36 -1.72
N ILE A 145 -10.93 17.28 -2.42
CA ILE A 145 -9.63 16.60 -2.29
C ILE A 145 -8.60 17.39 -3.10
N CYS A 146 -7.48 17.74 -2.47
CA CYS A 146 -6.39 18.40 -3.16
C CYS A 146 -5.72 17.43 -4.15
N MET A 147 -6.11 17.52 -5.42
CA MET A 147 -5.62 16.61 -6.47
C MET A 147 -4.15 16.84 -6.82
N LYS A 148 -3.58 18.01 -6.47
CA LYS A 148 -2.17 18.35 -6.75
C LYS A 148 -1.18 17.53 -5.92
N THR A 149 -1.64 16.93 -4.83
CA THR A 149 -0.84 16.08 -3.95
C THR A 149 -0.57 14.70 -4.58
N TRP A 150 -1.40 14.30 -5.54
CA TRP A 150 -1.37 12.96 -6.11
C TRP A 150 -0.87 12.98 -7.54
N ASP A 151 0.23 12.29 -7.82
CA ASP A 151 0.76 12.11 -9.18
C ASP A 151 -0.19 11.29 -10.05
N VAL A 152 -0.90 10.36 -9.42
CA VAL A 152 -1.87 9.52 -10.10
C VAL A 152 -3.14 9.39 -9.25
N VAL A 153 -4.28 9.69 -9.87
CA VAL A 153 -5.60 9.38 -9.28
C VAL A 153 -6.34 8.43 -10.21
N ARG A 154 -6.80 7.31 -9.68
CA ARG A 154 -7.55 6.31 -10.45
C ARG A 154 -8.85 5.93 -9.78
N LYS A 155 -9.92 5.92 -10.59
CA LYS A 155 -11.18 5.27 -10.24
C LYS A 155 -11.03 3.77 -10.46
N LEU A 156 -11.21 2.97 -9.41
CA LEU A 156 -11.11 1.52 -9.50
C LEU A 156 -12.48 0.88 -9.62
N GLU A 157 -12.59 -0.07 -10.53
CA GLU A 157 -13.65 -1.08 -10.47
C GLU A 157 -13.07 -2.31 -9.75
N TRP A 158 -13.77 -2.76 -8.73
CA TRP A 158 -13.35 -3.91 -7.96
C TRP A 158 -13.32 -5.16 -8.84
N LYS A 159 -12.19 -5.84 -8.87
CA LYS A 159 -12.03 -7.10 -9.59
C LYS A 159 -12.14 -8.26 -8.59
N GLU A 160 -12.87 -9.30 -8.98
CA GLU A 160 -12.99 -10.53 -8.15
C GLU A 160 -11.67 -11.31 -8.03
N LYS A 161 -10.74 -11.10 -8.97
CA LYS A 161 -9.42 -11.74 -8.99
C LYS A 161 -8.33 -10.74 -8.65
N CYS A 162 -7.47 -11.14 -7.73
CA CYS A 162 -6.33 -10.35 -7.24
C CYS A 162 -5.00 -10.93 -7.75
N ASP A 163 -4.95 -11.37 -8.98
CA ASP A 163 -3.72 -11.91 -9.56
C ASP A 163 -2.63 -10.83 -9.58
N PRO A 164 -1.39 -11.17 -9.20
CA PRO A 164 -0.25 -10.29 -9.42
C PRO A 164 -0.12 -9.92 -10.90
N ALA A 165 0.38 -8.73 -11.22
CA ALA A 165 0.68 -8.38 -12.60
C ALA A 165 1.79 -9.30 -13.17
N GLU A 166 1.87 -9.44 -14.50
CA GLU A 166 2.82 -10.36 -15.15
C GLU A 166 4.30 -10.15 -14.75
N ASN A 167 4.65 -8.93 -14.35
CA ASN A 167 6.00 -8.56 -13.91
C ASN A 167 6.16 -8.54 -12.38
N GLU A 168 5.15 -8.98 -11.63
CA GLU A 168 5.14 -9.02 -10.17
C GLU A 168 5.24 -10.45 -9.66
N GLU A 169 6.07 -10.65 -8.64
CA GLU A 169 6.12 -11.88 -7.85
C GLU A 169 5.64 -11.60 -6.43
N LEU A 170 4.80 -12.51 -5.90
CA LEU A 170 4.21 -12.37 -4.57
C LEU A 170 5.02 -13.15 -3.54
N PHE A 171 5.35 -12.47 -2.44
CA PHE A 171 6.11 -13.01 -1.32
C PHE A 171 5.37 -12.83 -0.01
N LEU A 172 5.49 -13.82 0.87
CA LEU A 172 5.14 -13.72 2.28
C LEU A 172 6.42 -13.67 3.10
N TRP A 173 6.65 -12.55 3.75
CA TRP A 173 7.81 -12.37 4.59
C TRP A 173 7.43 -12.41 6.07
N ASN A 174 7.76 -13.52 6.72
CA ASN A 174 7.59 -13.67 8.15
C ASN A 174 8.72 -12.92 8.87
N LEU A 175 8.42 -11.71 9.34
CA LEU A 175 9.37 -10.85 10.05
C LEU A 175 9.67 -11.35 11.49
N TYR A 176 8.86 -12.32 12.00
CA TYR A 176 9.02 -12.93 13.34
C TYR A 176 8.60 -14.41 13.30
#